data_217e805309b22b3d4173d48a1e14eaa9
#
_entry.id   217e805309b22b3d4173d48a1e14eaa9
#
_cell.length_a   1.000
_cell.length_b   1.000
_cell.length_c   1.000
_cell.angle_alpha   90.00
_cell.angle_beta   90.00
_cell.angle_gamma   90.00
#
_symmetry.space_group_name_H-M   'P 1'
#
loop_
_entity.id
_entity.type
_entity.pdbx_description
1 polymer ?
#
loop_
_entity_poly.entity_id
_entity_poly.type
_entity_poly.pdbx_seq_one_letter_code
_entity_poly.pdbx_strand_id
1 'polypeptide(L)'
;MRTYHVIKVISSLFVKLLITLSFTTYTSQFTSAQELDYDSMMREYGMVDIQELDPEILVELRYSTEDNFVGRDMYGALERAYIEKEFANRVVSAQRILKRRNPNLTLLIYDAARPISTQRAMRKIVEGTELERFVADGTRGGRHNFGVAVDLTIASIDGTPLDMGTGFDDFTKSASVKETPDTSDPKTRTIDIYRSYAESQVAAGILSRSAADNRLLLIEVMHEAGLYPYRREWWHYEDIMPIDSVRIKYKILDF
;
A
#
# COMPACT_ATOMS: atom_id res chain seq x y z
N MET A 1 66.23 71.93 2.55
CA MET A 1 65.67 73.23 2.97
C MET A 1 64.39 72.94 3.68
N ARG A 2 64.36 73.01 4.95
CA ARG A 2 63.61 73.97 5.79
C ARG A 2 62.11 73.94 5.48
N THR A 3 61.16 73.80 6.37
CA THR A 3 61.16 74.04 7.83
C THR A 3 59.72 73.71 8.34
N TYR A 4 59.62 73.09 9.48
CA TYR A 4 58.78 73.35 10.65
C TYR A 4 57.28 73.66 10.61
N HIS A 5 56.61 72.91 11.43
CA HIS A 5 55.75 73.30 12.58
C HIS A 5 54.34 73.67 12.19
N VAL A 6 53.28 73.27 12.87
CA VAL A 6 52.97 73.37 14.31
C VAL A 6 51.81 72.46 14.67
N ILE A 7 51.92 71.90 15.82
CA ILE A 7 50.87 71.16 16.60
C ILE A 7 49.74 72.14 16.95
N LYS A 8 48.50 71.65 16.90
CA LYS A 8 47.50 72.05 17.90
C LYS A 8 46.51 70.92 18.17
N VAL A 9 46.57 70.47 19.41
CA VAL A 9 45.60 69.61 20.11
C VAL A 9 44.36 70.44 20.39
N ILE A 10 43.19 69.90 20.06
CA ILE A 10 41.94 70.20 20.79
C ILE A 10 41.16 68.92 20.95
N SER A 11 40.94 68.64 22.18
CA SER A 11 40.27 67.58 22.84
C SER A 11 38.75 67.54 22.57
N SER A 12 38.22 66.35 22.79
CA SER A 12 36.88 66.07 23.36
C SER A 12 35.68 66.09 22.40
N LEU A 13 35.16 64.98 22.11
CA LEU A 13 33.90 64.44 22.70
C LEU A 13 33.62 63.01 22.15
N PHE A 14 33.90 62.05 22.99
CA PHE A 14 33.40 60.71 22.77
C PHE A 14 31.86 60.70 22.93
N VAL A 15 31.11 60.70 21.83
CA VAL A 15 29.75 60.30 21.86
C VAL A 15 29.73 58.80 21.55
N LYS A 16 29.65 57.99 22.60
CA LYS A 16 29.38 56.58 22.50
C LYS A 16 27.93 56.45 22.06
N LEU A 17 27.67 56.21 20.77
CA LEU A 17 26.38 55.77 20.27
C LEU A 17 26.33 54.26 20.52
N LEU A 18 25.67 53.84 21.60
CA LEU A 18 25.30 52.46 21.87
C LEU A 18 24.15 52.11 20.91
N ILE A 19 24.49 51.49 19.77
CA ILE A 19 23.53 50.79 18.95
C ILE A 19 23.28 49.46 19.63
N THR A 20 22.19 49.38 20.44
CA THR A 20 21.64 48.15 20.90
C THR A 20 20.97 47.46 19.71
N LEU A 21 21.70 46.54 19.06
CA LEU A 21 21.09 45.59 18.13
C LEU A 21 20.21 44.63 18.93
N SER A 22 18.92 44.90 18.97
CA SER A 22 17.92 43.92 19.44
C SER A 22 17.84 42.81 18.38
N PHE A 23 18.59 41.73 18.58
CA PHE A 23 18.34 40.47 17.87
C PHE A 23 17.01 39.90 18.36
N THR A 24 15.95 40.26 17.70
CA THR A 24 14.69 39.50 17.79
C THR A 24 14.93 38.16 17.11
N THR A 25 15.28 37.15 17.88
CA THR A 25 15.28 35.78 17.42
C THR A 25 13.84 35.43 17.05
N TYR A 26 13.51 35.53 15.79
CA TYR A 26 12.33 34.90 15.23
C TYR A 26 12.56 33.37 15.30
N THR A 27 12.19 32.74 16.41
CA THR A 27 12.01 31.32 16.45
C THR A 27 10.79 31.04 15.56
N SER A 28 11.06 30.68 14.30
CA SER A 28 10.05 30.04 13.49
C SER A 28 9.64 28.77 14.24
N GLN A 29 8.51 28.82 14.90
CA GLN A 29 7.82 27.59 15.29
C GLN A 29 7.47 26.89 13.98
N PHE A 30 8.34 25.99 13.53
CA PHE A 30 7.91 24.94 12.65
C PHE A 30 6.88 24.17 13.48
N THR A 31 5.60 24.41 13.24
CA THR A 31 4.56 23.47 13.58
C THR A 31 4.92 22.21 12.81
N SER A 32 5.50 21.22 13.47
CA SER A 32 5.57 19.89 12.92
C SER A 32 4.15 19.54 12.51
N ALA A 33 3.92 19.26 11.23
CA ALA A 33 2.69 18.66 10.81
C ALA A 33 2.47 17.48 11.76
N GLN A 34 1.35 17.46 12.47
CA GLN A 34 1.05 16.38 13.39
C GLN A 34 0.96 15.12 12.53
N GLU A 35 1.92 14.23 12.72
CA GLU A 35 1.94 12.95 12.01
C GLU A 35 0.65 12.23 12.33
N LEU A 36 -0.05 11.74 11.28
CA LEU A 36 -1.32 11.04 11.48
C LEU A 36 -1.06 9.76 12.27
N ASP A 37 -1.76 9.60 13.38
CA ASP A 37 -1.75 8.38 14.16
C ASP A 37 -2.63 7.32 13.46
N TYR A 38 -2.07 6.71 12.42
CA TYR A 38 -2.76 5.68 11.65
C TYR A 38 -3.17 4.48 12.51
N ASP A 39 -2.40 4.10 13.54
CA ASP A 39 -2.75 2.99 14.41
C ASP A 39 -4.08 3.25 15.12
N SER A 40 -4.21 4.38 15.82
CA SER A 40 -5.45 4.77 16.49
C SER A 40 -6.60 4.91 15.49
N MET A 41 -6.38 5.58 14.35
CA MET A 41 -7.43 5.81 13.36
C MET A 41 -7.94 4.49 12.77
N MET A 42 -7.04 3.57 12.36
CA MET A 42 -7.43 2.27 11.82
C MET A 42 -8.23 1.44 12.84
N ARG A 43 -7.81 1.46 14.12
CA ARG A 43 -8.50 0.72 15.19
C ARG A 43 -9.88 1.30 15.49
N GLU A 44 -10.08 2.62 15.42
CA GLU A 44 -11.41 3.26 15.56
C GLU A 44 -12.39 2.81 14.47
N TYR A 45 -11.89 2.44 13.30
CA TYR A 45 -12.67 1.85 12.21
C TYR A 45 -12.83 0.32 12.33
N GLY A 46 -12.33 -0.29 13.41
CA GLY A 46 -12.45 -1.73 13.67
C GLY A 46 -11.46 -2.58 12.89
N MET A 47 -10.42 -1.96 12.32
CA MET A 47 -9.34 -2.69 11.67
C MET A 47 -8.39 -3.29 12.70
N VAL A 48 -7.77 -4.41 12.35
CA VAL A 48 -6.76 -5.10 13.15
C VAL A 48 -5.44 -5.19 12.37
N ASP A 49 -4.32 -5.05 13.04
CA ASP A 49 -3.02 -5.32 12.46
C ASP A 49 -2.88 -6.84 12.27
N ILE A 50 -2.61 -7.26 11.03
CA ILE A 50 -2.53 -8.68 10.67
C ILE A 50 -1.39 -9.40 11.42
N GLN A 51 -0.28 -8.70 11.69
CA GLN A 51 0.88 -9.29 12.39
C GLN A 51 0.64 -9.47 13.90
N GLU A 52 -0.38 -8.83 14.48
CA GLU A 52 -0.85 -9.15 15.84
C GLU A 52 -1.61 -10.48 15.88
N LEU A 53 -2.22 -10.90 14.76
CA LEU A 53 -2.94 -12.17 14.64
C LEU A 53 -2.03 -13.33 14.22
N ASP A 54 -1.07 -13.07 13.34
CA ASP A 54 -0.08 -14.02 12.88
C ASP A 54 1.24 -13.31 12.51
N PRO A 55 2.25 -13.30 13.39
CA PRO A 55 3.51 -12.59 13.18
C PRO A 55 4.39 -13.22 12.08
N GLU A 56 4.06 -14.40 11.56
CA GLU A 56 4.79 -15.02 10.46
C GLU A 56 4.35 -14.48 9.09
N ILE A 57 3.21 -13.76 9.01
CA ILE A 57 2.82 -13.03 7.81
C ILE A 57 3.74 -11.83 7.65
N LEU A 58 4.41 -11.74 6.50
CA LEU A 58 5.28 -10.61 6.18
C LEU A 58 4.47 -9.44 5.62
N VAL A 59 4.94 -8.23 5.88
CA VAL A 59 4.32 -7.00 5.40
C VAL A 59 5.39 -6.11 4.75
N GLU A 60 5.13 -5.69 3.52
CA GLU A 60 5.94 -4.76 2.75
C GLU A 60 4.99 -3.86 1.95
N LEU A 61 4.40 -2.87 2.63
CA LEU A 61 3.42 -1.99 1.99
C LEU A 61 4.08 -1.20 0.85
N ARG A 62 3.74 -1.53 -0.39
CA ARG A 62 4.33 -0.92 -1.59
C ARG A 62 4.03 0.56 -1.71
N TYR A 63 2.88 0.99 -1.20
CA TYR A 63 2.50 2.40 -1.22
C TYR A 63 3.10 3.23 -0.07
N SER A 64 3.86 2.61 0.85
CA SER A 64 4.71 3.30 1.84
C SER A 64 6.13 3.60 1.31
N THR A 65 6.36 3.41 0.02
CA THR A 65 7.61 3.70 -0.67
C THR A 65 7.33 4.35 -2.02
N GLU A 66 8.38 4.74 -2.75
CA GLU A 66 8.25 5.22 -4.14
C GLU A 66 8.22 4.06 -5.16
N ASP A 67 8.49 2.82 -4.73
CA ASP A 67 8.48 1.62 -5.59
C ASP A 67 7.05 1.08 -5.78
N ASN A 68 6.22 1.87 -6.44
CA ASN A 68 4.86 1.56 -6.83
C ASN A 68 4.48 2.29 -8.12
N PHE A 69 3.34 1.96 -8.72
CA PHE A 69 2.92 2.53 -10.01
C PHE A 69 2.67 4.05 -9.98
N VAL A 70 2.46 4.63 -8.79
CA VAL A 70 2.26 6.08 -8.61
C VAL A 70 3.60 6.81 -8.55
N GLY A 71 4.71 6.10 -8.23
CA GLY A 71 6.06 6.63 -8.08
C GLY A 71 6.23 7.57 -6.88
N ARG A 72 5.41 7.40 -5.83
CA ARG A 72 5.43 8.21 -4.62
C ARG A 72 5.02 7.39 -3.41
N ASP A 73 5.57 7.75 -2.24
CA ASP A 73 5.02 7.33 -0.97
C ASP A 73 3.61 7.95 -0.78
N MET A 74 2.61 7.08 -0.68
CA MET A 74 1.20 7.45 -0.53
C MET A 74 0.69 7.26 0.90
N TYR A 75 1.45 6.55 1.73
CA TYR A 75 1.03 6.14 3.07
C TYR A 75 1.77 6.86 4.20
N GLY A 76 2.95 7.45 3.92
CA GLY A 76 3.75 8.13 4.95
C GLY A 76 4.05 7.19 6.13
N ALA A 77 3.54 7.54 7.31
CA ALA A 77 3.76 6.77 8.53
C ALA A 77 2.96 5.46 8.64
N LEU A 78 2.13 5.09 7.67
CA LEU A 78 1.41 3.83 7.68
C LEU A 78 2.34 2.69 7.22
N GLU A 79 2.88 1.94 8.17
CA GLU A 79 3.81 0.82 7.93
C GLU A 79 3.20 -0.56 8.21
N ARG A 80 2.00 -0.60 8.80
CA ARG A 80 1.32 -1.83 9.23
C ARG A 80 0.15 -2.17 8.30
N ALA A 81 -0.07 -3.45 8.07
CA ALA A 81 -1.19 -3.94 7.28
C ALA A 81 -2.43 -4.13 8.15
N TYR A 82 -3.31 -3.14 8.12
CA TYR A 82 -4.61 -3.19 8.79
C TYR A 82 -5.67 -3.83 7.91
N ILE A 83 -6.52 -4.66 8.49
CA ILE A 83 -7.54 -5.45 7.78
C ILE A 83 -8.79 -5.51 8.65
N GLU A 84 -9.99 -5.54 8.05
CA GLU A 84 -11.22 -5.80 8.77
C GLU A 84 -11.13 -7.17 9.48
N LYS A 85 -11.59 -7.24 10.74
CA LYS A 85 -11.32 -8.36 11.65
C LYS A 85 -11.74 -9.73 11.10
N GLU A 86 -12.95 -9.85 10.51
CA GLU A 86 -13.42 -11.13 9.97
C GLU A 86 -12.64 -11.52 8.71
N PHE A 87 -12.29 -10.52 7.89
CA PHE A 87 -11.47 -10.72 6.70
C PHE A 87 -10.05 -11.12 7.08
N ALA A 88 -9.45 -10.49 8.10
CA ALA A 88 -8.13 -10.80 8.64
C ALA A 88 -8.05 -12.27 9.12
N ASN A 89 -9.07 -12.77 9.80
CA ASN A 89 -9.12 -14.17 10.24
C ASN A 89 -9.06 -15.16 9.05
N ARG A 90 -9.64 -14.80 7.91
CA ARG A 90 -9.54 -15.60 6.68
C ARG A 90 -8.14 -15.54 6.07
N VAL A 91 -7.48 -14.38 6.08
CA VAL A 91 -6.08 -14.25 5.65
C VAL A 91 -5.15 -15.11 6.54
N VAL A 92 -5.34 -15.08 7.86
CA VAL A 92 -4.62 -15.97 8.80
C VAL A 92 -4.92 -17.44 8.51
N SER A 93 -6.17 -17.77 8.15
CA SER A 93 -6.51 -19.15 7.73
C SER A 93 -5.74 -19.55 6.46
N ALA A 94 -5.64 -18.68 5.45
CA ALA A 94 -4.85 -18.91 4.25
C ALA A 94 -3.36 -19.13 4.59
N GLN A 95 -2.78 -18.32 5.48
CA GLN A 95 -1.41 -18.50 5.99
C GLN A 95 -1.22 -19.88 6.58
N ARG A 96 -2.12 -20.32 7.46
CA ARG A 96 -2.05 -21.66 8.08
C ARG A 96 -2.18 -22.78 7.05
N ILE A 97 -3.01 -22.61 6.02
CA ILE A 97 -3.14 -23.55 4.91
C ILE A 97 -1.83 -23.64 4.14
N LEU A 98 -1.23 -22.48 3.81
CA LEU A 98 0.07 -22.41 3.13
C LEU A 98 1.17 -23.11 3.93
N LYS A 99 1.27 -22.80 5.22
CA LYS A 99 2.28 -23.42 6.13
C LYS A 99 2.13 -24.94 6.22
N ARG A 100 0.90 -25.49 6.18
CA ARG A 100 0.69 -26.95 6.15
C ARG A 100 1.17 -27.57 4.83
N ARG A 101 1.05 -26.86 3.71
CA ARG A 101 1.52 -27.33 2.39
C ARG A 101 3.03 -27.21 2.25
N ASN A 102 3.60 -26.10 2.70
CA ASN A 102 5.04 -25.85 2.70
C ASN A 102 5.44 -24.93 3.86
N PRO A 103 6.09 -25.43 4.92
CA PRO A 103 6.47 -24.64 6.09
C PRO A 103 7.53 -23.55 5.80
N ASN A 104 8.25 -23.66 4.66
CA ASN A 104 9.26 -22.68 4.25
C ASN A 104 8.68 -21.49 3.48
N LEU A 105 7.35 -21.46 3.27
CA LEU A 105 6.65 -20.37 2.59
C LEU A 105 5.79 -19.58 3.58
N THR A 106 5.56 -18.32 3.26
CA THR A 106 4.70 -17.42 4.01
C THR A 106 3.97 -16.45 3.08
N LEU A 107 2.87 -15.87 3.52
CA LEU A 107 2.22 -14.76 2.82
C LEU A 107 3.03 -13.48 3.04
N LEU A 108 3.13 -12.64 2.00
CA LEU A 108 3.74 -11.32 2.02
C LEU A 108 2.73 -10.31 1.50
N ILE A 109 2.29 -9.38 2.35
CA ILE A 109 1.27 -8.38 2.05
C ILE A 109 1.91 -7.14 1.43
N TYR A 110 1.38 -6.69 0.29
CA TYR A 110 1.78 -5.48 -0.43
C TYR A 110 0.84 -4.30 -0.22
N ASP A 111 -0.47 -4.55 0.01
CA ASP A 111 -1.47 -3.55 0.36
C ASP A 111 -2.64 -4.18 1.11
N ALA A 112 -3.32 -3.36 1.94
CA ALA A 112 -4.43 -3.82 2.76
C ALA A 112 -5.51 -2.72 2.90
N ALA A 113 -5.91 -2.34 4.11
CA ALA A 113 -6.84 -1.24 4.33
C ALA A 113 -6.24 0.09 3.88
N ARG A 114 -6.90 0.76 2.95
CA ARG A 114 -6.45 2.01 2.33
C ARG A 114 -7.42 3.14 2.65
N PRO A 115 -7.00 4.22 3.33
CA PRO A 115 -7.85 5.38 3.54
C PRO A 115 -8.38 5.95 2.23
N ILE A 116 -9.61 6.46 2.24
CA ILE A 116 -10.21 7.01 1.02
C ILE A 116 -9.50 8.28 0.53
N SER A 117 -8.88 9.04 1.46
CA SER A 117 -8.03 10.18 1.13
C SER A 117 -6.84 9.77 0.27
N THR A 118 -6.18 8.66 0.62
CA THR A 118 -5.09 8.07 -0.16
C THR A 118 -5.57 7.64 -1.55
N GLN A 119 -6.73 6.98 -1.63
CA GLN A 119 -7.33 6.58 -2.92
C GLN A 119 -7.58 7.79 -3.83
N ARG A 120 -8.13 8.89 -3.28
CA ARG A 120 -8.35 10.14 -4.02
C ARG A 120 -7.04 10.79 -4.45
N ALA A 121 -6.01 10.75 -3.61
CA ALA A 121 -4.68 11.27 -3.95
C ALA A 121 -4.03 10.48 -5.09
N MET A 122 -4.08 9.14 -5.04
CA MET A 122 -3.61 8.26 -6.12
C MET A 122 -4.35 8.59 -7.44
N ARG A 123 -5.68 8.68 -7.40
CA ARG A 123 -6.49 9.01 -8.58
C ARG A 123 -6.07 10.34 -9.20
N LYS A 124 -5.87 11.37 -8.38
CA LYS A 124 -5.45 12.70 -8.84
C LYS A 124 -4.07 12.69 -9.52
N ILE A 125 -3.16 11.84 -9.07
CA ILE A 125 -1.81 11.74 -9.67
C ILE A 125 -1.87 11.12 -11.05
N VAL A 126 -2.73 10.11 -11.25
CA VAL A 126 -2.84 9.40 -12.53
C VAL A 126 -3.89 9.97 -13.47
N GLU A 127 -4.60 11.03 -13.06
CA GLU A 127 -5.63 11.70 -13.88
C GLU A 127 -5.07 12.14 -15.23
N GLY A 128 -5.78 11.82 -16.30
CA GLY A 128 -5.36 12.10 -17.68
C GLY A 128 -4.28 11.16 -18.25
N THR A 129 -3.83 10.17 -17.50
CA THR A 129 -2.88 9.15 -17.96
C THR A 129 -3.58 7.83 -18.32
N GLU A 130 -2.87 6.91 -18.99
CA GLU A 130 -3.35 5.55 -19.26
C GLU A 130 -3.64 4.75 -17.96
N LEU A 131 -3.04 5.14 -16.84
CA LEU A 131 -3.20 4.48 -15.55
C LEU A 131 -4.52 4.87 -14.85
N GLU A 132 -5.14 5.97 -15.27
CA GLU A 132 -6.38 6.47 -14.67
C GLU A 132 -7.48 5.42 -14.60
N ARG A 133 -7.62 4.58 -15.64
CA ARG A 133 -8.64 3.52 -15.73
C ARG A 133 -8.48 2.38 -14.73
N PHE A 134 -7.30 2.25 -14.10
CA PHE A 134 -7.01 1.21 -13.11
C PHE A 134 -7.21 1.66 -11.66
N VAL A 135 -7.37 2.97 -11.45
CA VAL A 135 -7.52 3.56 -10.12
C VAL A 135 -8.95 4.07 -9.94
N ALA A 136 -9.68 3.52 -8.98
CA ALA A 136 -11.02 4.00 -8.64
C ALA A 136 -10.98 5.49 -8.24
N ASP A 137 -12.04 6.24 -8.57
CA ASP A 137 -12.10 7.70 -8.37
C ASP A 137 -12.20 8.13 -6.89
N GLY A 138 -12.42 7.19 -5.97
CA GLY A 138 -12.54 7.46 -4.55
C GLY A 138 -13.85 8.13 -4.13
N THR A 139 -14.89 8.18 -5.00
CA THR A 139 -16.19 8.76 -4.63
C THR A 139 -17.00 7.81 -3.75
N ARG A 140 -17.03 6.53 -4.08
CA ARG A 140 -17.80 5.50 -3.38
C ARG A 140 -16.94 4.48 -2.63
N GLY A 141 -15.63 4.53 -2.79
CA GLY A 141 -14.68 3.57 -2.25
C GLY A 141 -14.71 2.19 -2.94
N GLY A 142 -13.52 1.60 -3.06
CA GLY A 142 -13.27 0.20 -3.41
C GLY A 142 -13.11 -0.66 -2.14
N ARG A 143 -12.84 -1.95 -2.30
CA ARG A 143 -12.79 -2.90 -1.17
C ARG A 143 -11.68 -2.62 -0.18
N HIS A 144 -10.51 -2.14 -0.62
CA HIS A 144 -9.44 -1.67 0.26
C HIS A 144 -9.89 -0.54 1.20
N ASN A 145 -10.78 0.34 0.73
CA ASN A 145 -11.28 1.45 1.53
C ASN A 145 -12.27 1.02 2.64
N PHE A 146 -12.60 -0.26 2.69
CA PHE A 146 -13.39 -0.89 3.75
C PHE A 146 -12.60 -1.96 4.52
N GLY A 147 -11.30 -2.14 4.21
CA GLY A 147 -10.45 -3.15 4.82
C GLY A 147 -10.81 -4.60 4.46
N VAL A 148 -11.53 -4.82 3.35
CA VAL A 148 -12.01 -6.15 2.91
C VAL A 148 -11.43 -6.57 1.55
N ALA A 149 -10.22 -6.13 1.28
CA ALA A 149 -9.34 -6.63 0.24
C ALA A 149 -7.90 -6.60 0.72
N VAL A 150 -7.08 -7.44 0.13
CA VAL A 150 -5.65 -7.51 0.39
C VAL A 150 -4.92 -7.80 -0.91
N ASP A 151 -3.81 -7.09 -1.13
CA ASP A 151 -2.86 -7.39 -2.20
C ASP A 151 -1.67 -8.11 -1.58
N LEU A 152 -1.34 -9.29 -2.08
CA LEU A 152 -0.33 -10.14 -1.48
C LEU A 152 0.31 -11.13 -2.46
N THR A 153 1.41 -11.71 -2.04
CA THR A 153 2.10 -12.80 -2.73
C THR A 153 2.47 -13.91 -1.75
N ILE A 154 3.10 -14.96 -2.26
CA ILE A 154 3.84 -15.95 -1.46
C ILE A 154 5.32 -15.57 -1.51
N ALA A 155 5.97 -15.63 -0.36
CA ALA A 155 7.41 -15.49 -0.22
C ALA A 155 8.00 -16.70 0.54
N SER A 156 9.30 -16.93 0.40
CA SER A 156 10.04 -17.75 1.33
C SER A 156 10.11 -17.06 2.71
N ILE A 157 10.42 -17.80 3.76
CA ILE A 157 10.47 -17.26 5.14
C ILE A 157 11.56 -16.18 5.32
N ASP A 158 12.51 -16.06 4.40
CA ASP A 158 13.51 -14.98 4.36
C ASP A 158 13.01 -13.71 3.68
N GLY A 159 11.75 -13.69 3.20
CA GLY A 159 11.12 -12.55 2.56
C GLY A 159 11.26 -12.50 1.04
N THR A 160 11.94 -13.46 0.42
CA THR A 160 12.09 -13.48 -1.05
C THR A 160 10.77 -13.89 -1.73
N PRO A 161 10.10 -13.02 -2.52
CA PRO A 161 8.86 -13.37 -3.21
C PRO A 161 9.06 -14.47 -4.25
N LEU A 162 8.07 -15.34 -4.42
CA LEU A 162 8.04 -16.29 -5.53
C LEU A 162 7.79 -15.55 -6.86
N ASP A 163 8.37 -16.08 -7.94
CA ASP A 163 8.12 -15.58 -9.30
C ASP A 163 6.62 -15.80 -9.66
N MET A 164 5.89 -14.73 -9.88
CA MET A 164 4.49 -14.72 -10.31
C MET A 164 4.34 -14.39 -11.80
N GLY A 165 5.46 -14.27 -12.55
CA GLY A 165 5.48 -13.99 -13.99
C GLY A 165 5.27 -12.52 -14.36
N THR A 166 4.73 -11.71 -13.47
CA THR A 166 4.68 -10.24 -13.56
C THR A 166 4.88 -9.64 -12.17
N GLY A 167 5.28 -8.37 -12.13
CA GLY A 167 5.34 -7.62 -10.87
C GLY A 167 3.96 -7.32 -10.28
N PHE A 168 3.98 -6.79 -9.06
CA PHE A 168 2.84 -6.12 -8.45
C PHE A 168 2.50 -4.87 -9.27
N ASP A 169 1.22 -4.52 -9.38
CA ASP A 169 0.71 -3.40 -10.19
C ASP A 169 1.05 -3.48 -11.70
N ASP A 170 1.37 -4.67 -12.21
CA ASP A 170 1.41 -4.90 -13.66
C ASP A 170 -0.03 -5.01 -14.20
N PHE A 171 -0.56 -3.91 -14.70
CA PHE A 171 -1.92 -3.82 -15.23
C PHE A 171 -2.08 -4.38 -16.65
N THR A 172 -1.13 -5.18 -17.12
CA THR A 172 -1.22 -5.88 -18.41
C THR A 172 -2.12 -7.11 -18.32
N LYS A 173 -2.45 -7.67 -19.49
CA LYS A 173 -3.19 -8.95 -19.53
C LYS A 173 -2.43 -10.11 -18.88
N SER A 174 -1.10 -10.03 -18.83
CA SER A 174 -0.26 -11.07 -18.24
C SER A 174 -0.47 -11.22 -16.74
N ALA A 175 -0.97 -10.18 -16.05
CA ALA A 175 -1.34 -10.26 -14.63
C ALA A 175 -2.69 -10.95 -14.37
N SER A 176 -3.51 -11.16 -15.39
CA SER A 176 -4.84 -11.75 -15.23
C SER A 176 -4.78 -13.22 -14.78
N VAL A 177 -5.82 -13.65 -14.07
CA VAL A 177 -5.99 -15.04 -13.59
C VAL A 177 -7.18 -15.74 -14.20
N LYS A 178 -8.07 -15.03 -14.90
CA LYS A 178 -9.15 -15.55 -15.73
C LYS A 178 -9.68 -14.48 -16.69
N GLU A 179 -10.36 -14.89 -17.75
CA GLU A 179 -10.96 -13.95 -18.72
C GLU A 179 -12.38 -13.51 -18.35
N THR A 180 -13.19 -14.44 -17.83
CA THR A 180 -14.59 -14.16 -17.52
C THR A 180 -14.73 -13.11 -16.42
N PRO A 181 -15.76 -12.25 -16.48
CA PRO A 181 -16.02 -11.27 -15.42
C PRO A 181 -16.20 -11.91 -14.05
N ASP A 182 -15.82 -11.17 -13.01
CA ASP A 182 -16.09 -11.56 -11.64
C ASP A 182 -17.56 -11.35 -11.30
N THR A 183 -18.15 -12.35 -10.65
CA THR A 183 -19.52 -12.33 -10.16
C THR A 183 -19.55 -12.79 -8.71
N SER A 184 -20.68 -12.61 -8.04
CA SER A 184 -20.94 -13.16 -6.71
C SER A 184 -21.37 -14.64 -6.73
N ASP A 185 -21.49 -15.27 -7.91
CA ASP A 185 -21.75 -16.70 -8.01
C ASP A 185 -20.44 -17.49 -7.83
N PRO A 186 -20.31 -18.31 -6.78
CA PRO A 186 -19.12 -19.13 -6.55
C PRO A 186 -18.77 -20.06 -7.72
N LYS A 187 -19.76 -20.48 -8.50
CA LYS A 187 -19.54 -21.35 -9.68
C LYS A 187 -18.71 -20.70 -10.77
N THR A 188 -18.59 -19.37 -10.78
CA THR A 188 -17.75 -18.61 -11.73
C THR A 188 -16.34 -18.37 -11.21
N ARG A 189 -16.03 -18.87 -10.01
CA ARG A 189 -14.75 -18.68 -9.30
C ARG A 189 -14.19 -20.00 -8.77
N THR A 190 -14.32 -21.09 -9.52
CA THR A 190 -13.78 -22.41 -9.12
C THR A 190 -12.29 -22.51 -9.47
N ILE A 191 -11.56 -23.34 -8.74
CA ILE A 191 -10.14 -23.61 -8.98
C ILE A 191 -9.88 -24.10 -10.42
N ASP A 192 -10.78 -24.90 -10.98
CA ASP A 192 -10.61 -25.41 -12.33
C ASP A 192 -10.65 -24.31 -13.41
N ILE A 193 -11.39 -23.23 -13.19
CA ILE A 193 -11.38 -22.06 -14.08
C ILE A 193 -10.01 -21.39 -14.07
N TYR A 194 -9.45 -21.16 -12.89
CA TYR A 194 -8.12 -20.54 -12.75
C TYR A 194 -7.02 -21.45 -13.31
N ARG A 195 -7.09 -22.75 -13.03
CA ARG A 195 -6.15 -23.75 -13.55
C ARG A 195 -6.18 -23.80 -15.07
N SER A 196 -7.36 -23.90 -15.67
CA SER A 196 -7.53 -23.92 -17.13
C SER A 196 -6.97 -22.65 -17.78
N TYR A 197 -7.16 -21.49 -17.14
CA TYR A 197 -6.61 -20.25 -17.63
C TYR A 197 -5.07 -20.22 -17.51
N ALA A 198 -4.51 -20.61 -16.37
CA ALA A 198 -3.06 -20.69 -16.17
C ALA A 198 -2.40 -21.61 -17.20
N GLU A 199 -2.97 -22.79 -17.46
CA GLU A 199 -2.51 -23.70 -18.50
C GLU A 199 -2.53 -23.06 -19.90
N SER A 200 -3.58 -22.31 -20.22
CA SER A 200 -3.66 -21.59 -21.50
C SER A 200 -2.57 -20.52 -21.65
N GLN A 201 -2.22 -19.83 -20.55
CA GLN A 201 -1.15 -18.81 -20.53
C GLN A 201 0.24 -19.45 -20.70
N VAL A 202 0.46 -20.62 -20.11
CA VAL A 202 1.70 -21.40 -20.32
C VAL A 202 1.80 -21.88 -21.76
N ALA A 203 0.71 -22.45 -22.30
CA ALA A 203 0.67 -22.91 -23.69
C ALA A 203 0.90 -21.78 -24.70
N ALA A 204 0.48 -20.56 -24.38
CA ALA A 204 0.69 -19.37 -25.19
C ALA A 204 2.08 -18.74 -24.98
N GLY A 205 2.93 -19.27 -24.10
CA GLY A 205 4.25 -18.70 -23.79
C GLY A 205 4.20 -17.37 -23.04
N ILE A 206 3.06 -17.01 -22.42
CA ILE A 206 2.86 -15.76 -21.66
C ILE A 206 3.39 -15.92 -20.23
N LEU A 207 3.15 -17.08 -19.61
CA LEU A 207 3.67 -17.42 -18.29
C LEU A 207 4.66 -18.58 -18.38
N SER A 208 5.69 -18.54 -17.54
CA SER A 208 6.50 -19.73 -17.25
C SER A 208 5.66 -20.77 -16.49
N ARG A 209 6.03 -22.04 -16.58
CA ARG A 209 5.40 -23.11 -15.77
C ARG A 209 5.49 -22.78 -14.28
N SER A 210 6.66 -22.34 -13.81
CA SER A 210 6.88 -21.99 -12.41
C SER A 210 5.96 -20.86 -11.93
N ALA A 211 5.83 -19.79 -12.73
CA ALA A 211 4.95 -18.67 -12.38
C ALA A 211 3.47 -19.10 -12.34
N ALA A 212 3.05 -19.93 -13.29
CA ALA A 212 1.68 -20.48 -13.30
C ALA A 212 1.41 -21.34 -12.06
N ASP A 213 2.35 -22.21 -11.68
CA ASP A 213 2.23 -23.08 -10.51
C ASP A 213 2.22 -22.26 -9.20
N ASN A 214 3.05 -21.21 -9.11
CA ASN A 214 3.08 -20.30 -7.95
C ASN A 214 1.76 -19.51 -7.81
N ARG A 215 1.21 -18.99 -8.93
CA ARG A 215 -0.12 -18.34 -8.90
C ARG A 215 -1.22 -19.31 -8.48
N LEU A 216 -1.21 -20.53 -8.99
CA LEU A 216 -2.20 -21.54 -8.62
C LEU A 216 -2.09 -21.91 -7.14
N LEU A 217 -0.89 -22.04 -6.59
CA LEU A 217 -0.70 -22.27 -5.17
C LEU A 217 -1.32 -21.13 -4.35
N LEU A 218 -1.06 -19.87 -4.70
CA LEU A 218 -1.62 -18.72 -4.04
C LEU A 218 -3.17 -18.71 -4.13
N ILE A 219 -3.72 -18.91 -5.34
CA ILE A 219 -5.17 -18.97 -5.56
C ILE A 219 -5.80 -20.08 -4.74
N GLU A 220 -5.21 -21.27 -4.71
CA GLU A 220 -5.74 -22.41 -3.98
C GLU A 220 -5.80 -22.17 -2.46
N VAL A 221 -4.72 -21.63 -1.86
CA VAL A 221 -4.70 -21.37 -0.41
C VAL A 221 -5.67 -20.26 0.00
N MET A 222 -5.79 -19.23 -0.82
CA MET A 222 -6.73 -18.13 -0.58
C MET A 222 -8.18 -18.59 -0.79
N HIS A 223 -8.44 -19.38 -1.83
CA HIS A 223 -9.76 -19.91 -2.12
C HIS A 223 -10.25 -20.88 -1.01
N GLU A 224 -9.36 -21.73 -0.48
CA GLU A 224 -9.69 -22.64 0.64
C GLU A 224 -10.05 -21.84 1.90
N ALA A 225 -9.50 -20.62 2.05
CA ALA A 225 -9.84 -19.67 3.12
C ALA A 225 -11.08 -18.80 2.82
N GLY A 226 -11.75 -19.02 1.67
CA GLY A 226 -12.93 -18.26 1.25
C GLY A 226 -12.63 -16.87 0.68
N LEU A 227 -11.43 -16.67 0.16
CA LEU A 227 -10.98 -15.44 -0.50
C LEU A 227 -10.72 -15.69 -1.98
N TYR A 228 -11.11 -14.75 -2.83
CA TYR A 228 -11.14 -14.94 -4.28
C TYR A 228 -10.31 -13.89 -4.99
N PRO A 229 -9.49 -14.26 -6.00
CA PRO A 229 -8.71 -13.28 -6.73
C PRO A 229 -9.61 -12.41 -7.61
N TYR A 230 -9.23 -11.16 -7.77
CA TYR A 230 -9.77 -10.31 -8.82
C TYR A 230 -9.21 -10.75 -10.17
N ARG A 231 -10.07 -10.88 -11.19
CA ARG A 231 -9.74 -11.55 -12.46
C ARG A 231 -8.53 -10.97 -13.20
N ARG A 232 -8.21 -9.68 -13.02
CA ARG A 232 -7.14 -8.97 -13.73
C ARG A 232 -5.84 -8.85 -12.96
N GLU A 233 -5.83 -9.24 -11.68
CA GLU A 233 -4.74 -8.98 -10.74
C GLU A 233 -4.48 -10.23 -9.91
N TRP A 234 -3.37 -10.92 -10.16
CA TRP A 234 -3.03 -12.16 -9.46
C TRP A 234 -2.77 -11.94 -7.97
N TRP A 235 -2.46 -10.71 -7.57
CA TRP A 235 -2.15 -10.33 -6.18
C TRP A 235 -3.37 -9.94 -5.36
N HIS A 236 -4.48 -9.47 -6.00
CA HIS A 236 -5.64 -8.91 -5.33
C HIS A 236 -6.66 -9.99 -4.93
N TYR A 237 -6.94 -10.07 -3.63
CA TYR A 237 -7.91 -11.00 -3.07
C TYR A 237 -9.00 -10.29 -2.29
N GLU A 238 -10.24 -10.76 -2.46
CA GLU A 238 -11.44 -10.15 -1.91
C GLU A 238 -12.49 -11.19 -1.50
N ASP A 239 -13.52 -10.73 -0.78
CA ASP A 239 -14.73 -11.52 -0.53
C ASP A 239 -15.56 -11.65 -1.82
N ILE A 240 -16.34 -12.72 -1.92
CA ILE A 240 -17.32 -12.90 -3.01
C ILE A 240 -18.52 -11.94 -2.90
N MET A 241 -18.70 -11.30 -1.75
CA MET A 241 -19.79 -10.36 -1.48
C MET A 241 -19.82 -9.24 -2.54
N PRO A 242 -21.00 -8.90 -3.13
CA PRO A 242 -21.12 -7.76 -4.04
C PRO A 242 -20.65 -6.46 -3.38
N ILE A 243 -19.99 -5.59 -4.15
CA ILE A 243 -19.44 -4.33 -3.63
C ILE A 243 -20.49 -3.43 -2.98
N ASP A 244 -21.73 -3.41 -3.48
CA ASP A 244 -22.80 -2.63 -2.86
C ASP A 244 -23.20 -3.19 -1.50
N SER A 245 -23.12 -4.49 -1.30
CA SER A 245 -23.31 -5.13 0.02
C SER A 245 -22.15 -4.80 0.98
N VAL A 246 -20.90 -4.73 0.47
CA VAL A 246 -19.74 -4.28 1.23
C VAL A 246 -19.97 -2.86 1.75
N ARG A 247 -20.40 -1.95 0.89
CA ARG A 247 -20.70 -0.54 1.22
C ARG A 247 -21.81 -0.36 2.25
N ILE A 248 -22.73 -1.32 2.34
CA ILE A 248 -23.80 -1.32 3.34
C ILE A 248 -23.29 -1.89 4.67
N LYS A 249 -22.48 -2.97 4.60
CA LYS A 249 -22.03 -3.72 5.79
C LYS A 249 -20.91 -3.01 6.55
N TYR A 250 -19.96 -2.40 5.83
CA TYR A 250 -18.73 -1.90 6.40
C TYR A 250 -18.64 -0.38 6.33
N LYS A 251 -17.95 0.22 7.31
CA LYS A 251 -17.68 1.66 7.35
C LYS A 251 -16.46 1.96 6.44
N ILE A 252 -16.58 2.96 5.58
CA ILE A 252 -15.48 3.43 4.76
C ILE A 252 -14.42 4.12 5.63
N LEU A 253 -13.15 3.90 5.34
CA LEU A 253 -12.01 4.53 6.02
C LEU A 253 -11.88 5.99 5.55
N ASP A 254 -12.69 6.88 6.13
CA ASP A 254 -12.79 8.29 5.72
C ASP A 254 -11.90 9.16 6.62
N PHE A 255 -10.61 9.11 6.38
CA PHE A 255 -9.58 9.95 7.00
C PHE A 255 -8.38 10.10 6.06
#